data_3733a1126a151f5faf865d16089e146e
#
_entry.id   3733a1126a151f5faf865d16089e146e
#
_cell.length_a   1.000
_cell.length_b   1.000
_cell.length_c   1.000
_cell.angle_alpha   90.00
_cell.angle_beta   90.00
_cell.angle_gamma   90.00
#
_symmetry.space_group_name_H-M   'P 1'
#
loop_
_entity.id
_entity.type
_entity.pdbx_description
1 polymer ?
#
loop_
_entity_poly.entity_id
_entity_poly.type
_entity_poly.pdbx_seq_one_letter_code
_entity_poly.pdbx_strand_id
1 'polypeptide(L)'
;MNEKARPRARRRRPLLWFGLPILGVALIVALFFIKRGDAKTRNGLTGEDLDIRLGRSEVADIQVAVNEVGTIEPVVKVDVKSTLSGEVTDLLVREGDRVEKGQVLARVEPDVNQAQTLSQVRSALNMAGLNERDAQRNFETNRRLFEEGLLSDQILKDYKMRLDTALEDLDAAKTKMRIVVESGVPLDRPISTTQRINIVSPMDGYVIHKNVEIGQTVMSGVSSINEGTAIYTVADVGDMLIKASINEVDIGRVKLHAPVVITVDAFPYRKFDGTVSHISPAAHLKDKIKVFDTEVTLKEQVPDFRAGMTANIEVRGERVNQAMSVPVEAIFKKEGKEVVYVLKSTFDEPKKGEKAPRKTKSEKYDVSEIWQRFFEERPVRVGVVSLERAQILDGVQKDLELALENPTRPRQVDDES
;
A
#
# COMPACT_ATOMS: atom_id res chain seq x y z
N MET A 1 63.17 -23.44 -62.58
CA MET A 1 64.62 -23.13 -62.67
C MET A 1 65.20 -23.20 -61.28
N ASN A 2 66.02 -24.26 -61.18
CA ASN A 2 67.27 -24.40 -60.44
C ASN A 2 67.19 -24.18 -58.89
N GLU A 3 67.22 -25.25 -58.16
CA GLU A 3 68.40 -26.15 -57.92
C GLU A 3 69.37 -25.52 -56.88
N LYS A 4 69.66 -26.12 -55.74
CA LYS A 4 70.63 -27.08 -55.26
C LYS A 4 70.70 -26.99 -53.76
N ALA A 5 70.48 -28.04 -53.02
CA ALA A 5 71.37 -29.13 -52.60
C ALA A 5 72.31 -28.79 -51.45
N ARG A 6 72.07 -29.40 -50.31
CA ARG A 6 72.82 -30.11 -49.21
C ARG A 6 74.33 -29.77 -48.99
N PRO A 7 74.88 -30.00 -47.75
CA PRO A 7 74.76 -31.27 -47.03
C PRO A 7 74.80 -31.21 -45.45
N ARG A 8 74.61 -32.37 -44.87
CA ARG A 8 74.65 -32.83 -43.47
C ARG A 8 75.93 -32.49 -42.70
N ALA A 9 75.73 -32.16 -41.39
CA ALA A 9 76.73 -32.45 -40.39
C ALA A 9 76.08 -33.00 -39.12
N ARG A 10 76.40 -34.21 -38.77
CA ARG A 10 76.18 -34.90 -37.51
C ARG A 10 76.96 -34.21 -36.39
N ARG A 11 76.34 -33.86 -35.24
CA ARG A 11 77.07 -33.82 -33.95
C ARG A 11 76.13 -34.14 -32.78
N ARG A 12 76.45 -35.18 -32.20
CA ARG A 12 76.44 -35.75 -30.83
C ARG A 12 75.64 -35.01 -29.77
N ARG A 13 74.67 -35.72 -29.16
CA ARG A 13 73.94 -35.45 -27.96
C ARG A 13 74.84 -35.38 -26.72
N PRO A 14 74.61 -34.46 -25.78
CA PRO A 14 74.91 -34.73 -24.38
C PRO A 14 73.61 -35.01 -23.62
N LEU A 15 73.67 -36.05 -22.86
CA LEU A 15 72.64 -36.74 -22.06
C LEU A 15 72.43 -36.04 -20.71
N LEU A 16 72.36 -34.69 -20.70
CA LEU A 16 72.30 -33.91 -19.45
C LEU A 16 71.01 -33.09 -19.29
N TRP A 17 69.98 -33.28 -20.14
CA TRP A 17 68.73 -32.43 -20.10
C TRP A 17 67.48 -33.13 -19.51
N PHE A 18 67.67 -34.39 -18.99
CA PHE A 18 66.55 -35.12 -18.36
C PHE A 18 66.45 -34.94 -16.84
N GLY A 19 67.47 -34.34 -16.19
CA GLY A 19 67.47 -34.12 -14.73
C GLY A 19 66.68 -32.89 -14.25
N LEU A 20 66.47 -31.85 -15.08
CA LEU A 20 65.84 -30.60 -14.66
C LEU A 20 64.34 -30.73 -14.45
N PRO A 21 63.53 -31.42 -15.32
CA PRO A 21 62.11 -31.52 -15.09
C PRO A 21 61.70 -32.39 -13.90
N ILE A 22 62.54 -33.38 -13.53
CA ILE A 22 62.28 -34.26 -12.40
C ILE A 22 62.48 -33.52 -11.05
N LEU A 23 63.45 -32.62 -10.96
CA LEU A 23 63.72 -31.79 -9.79
C LEU A 23 62.58 -30.72 -9.64
N GLY A 24 62.03 -30.17 -10.77
CA GLY A 24 60.91 -29.25 -10.78
C GLY A 24 59.62 -29.91 -10.30
N VAL A 25 59.33 -31.12 -10.77
CA VAL A 25 58.19 -31.91 -10.33
C VAL A 25 58.27 -32.30 -8.88
N ALA A 26 59.49 -32.73 -8.43
CA ALA A 26 59.71 -33.03 -7.02
C ALA A 26 59.53 -31.80 -6.10
N LEU A 27 59.99 -30.63 -6.55
CA LEU A 27 59.78 -29.37 -5.80
C LEU A 27 58.33 -28.95 -5.75
N ILE A 28 57.58 -29.11 -6.85
CA ILE A 28 56.10 -28.82 -6.90
C ILE A 28 55.34 -29.82 -6.04
N VAL A 29 55.71 -31.10 -6.04
CA VAL A 29 55.12 -32.13 -5.19
C VAL A 29 55.47 -31.87 -3.73
N ALA A 30 56.70 -31.46 -3.43
CA ALA A 30 57.12 -31.09 -2.07
C ALA A 30 56.40 -29.84 -1.58
N LEU A 31 56.23 -28.80 -2.44
CA LEU A 31 55.44 -27.62 -2.13
C LEU A 31 53.93 -27.92 -1.97
N PHE A 32 53.42 -28.89 -2.73
CA PHE A 32 52.05 -29.36 -2.59
C PHE A 32 51.83 -30.16 -1.30
N PHE A 33 52.84 -30.95 -0.89
CA PHE A 33 52.83 -31.66 0.39
C PHE A 33 53.08 -30.72 1.57
N ILE A 34 53.94 -29.70 1.43
CA ILE A 34 54.13 -28.67 2.47
C ILE A 34 52.85 -27.84 2.64
N LYS A 35 52.16 -27.44 1.55
CA LYS A 35 50.86 -26.78 1.63
C LYS A 35 49.73 -27.68 2.17
N ARG A 36 49.86 -29.01 2.05
CA ARG A 36 48.91 -29.97 2.62
C ARG A 36 49.27 -30.36 4.05
N GLY A 37 50.53 -30.14 4.47
CA GLY A 37 51.02 -30.42 5.82
C GLY A 37 50.59 -29.37 6.85
N ASP A 38 50.39 -28.12 6.43
CA ASP A 38 49.95 -27.05 7.34
C ASP A 38 48.45 -27.08 7.68
N ALA A 39 47.66 -27.99 7.05
CA ALA A 39 46.25 -28.17 7.33
C ALA A 39 45.96 -29.19 8.46
N LYS A 40 47.00 -29.75 9.13
CA LYS A 40 46.80 -30.84 10.09
C LYS A 40 47.34 -30.59 11.51
N THR A 41 47.56 -29.34 11.90
CA THR A 41 47.93 -29.03 13.30
C THR A 41 47.10 -27.84 13.81
N ARG A 42 45.79 -27.91 13.66
CA ARG A 42 44.85 -27.20 14.55
C ARG A 42 44.16 -28.28 15.38
N ASN A 43 44.79 -28.69 16.47
CA ASN A 43 44.12 -29.42 17.55
C ASN A 43 43.13 -28.47 18.21
N GLY A 44 41.96 -28.31 17.63
CA GLY A 44 40.85 -27.52 18.18
C GLY A 44 39.63 -27.66 17.27
N LEU A 45 38.50 -28.02 17.82
CA LEU A 45 37.22 -27.97 17.14
C LEU A 45 36.99 -26.53 16.65
N THR A 46 36.62 -26.40 15.40
CA THR A 46 36.23 -25.10 14.79
C THR A 46 34.72 -24.98 14.80
N GLY A 47 34.19 -23.78 14.60
CA GLY A 47 32.74 -23.58 14.48
C GLY A 47 32.08 -24.44 13.39
N GLU A 48 32.86 -24.84 12.36
CA GLU A 48 32.40 -25.72 11.28
C GLU A 48 32.16 -27.17 11.73
N ASP A 49 32.80 -27.57 12.82
CA ASP A 49 32.67 -28.93 13.42
C ASP A 49 31.38 -29.02 14.30
N LEU A 50 30.77 -27.91 14.61
CA LEU A 50 29.56 -27.84 15.42
C LEU A 50 28.29 -27.93 14.55
N ASP A 51 27.31 -28.66 15.03
CA ASP A 51 26.02 -28.75 14.35
C ASP A 51 25.11 -27.62 14.77
N ILE A 52 25.52 -26.38 14.45
CA ILE A 52 24.78 -25.14 14.73
C ILE A 52 25.15 -24.09 13.68
N ARG A 53 24.15 -23.28 13.27
CA ARG A 53 24.43 -22.17 12.36
C ARG A 53 25.09 -21.03 13.13
N LEU A 54 26.11 -20.45 12.53
CA LEU A 54 26.86 -19.34 13.09
C LEU A 54 26.70 -18.09 12.23
N GLY A 55 26.60 -16.96 12.88
CA GLY A 55 26.64 -15.63 12.28
C GLY A 55 27.82 -14.84 12.84
N ARG A 56 28.09 -13.68 12.25
CA ARG A 56 29.20 -12.83 12.69
C ARG A 56 28.71 -11.44 13.07
N SER A 57 29.28 -10.91 14.16
CA SER A 57 29.10 -9.50 14.51
C SER A 57 30.00 -8.64 13.62
N GLU A 58 29.43 -7.58 13.06
CA GLU A 58 30.13 -6.64 12.20
C GLU A 58 29.64 -5.22 12.40
N VAL A 59 30.44 -4.26 11.95
CA VAL A 59 30.00 -2.87 11.88
C VAL A 59 29.32 -2.65 10.53
N ALA A 60 28.04 -2.37 10.55
CA ALA A 60 27.24 -2.17 9.36
C ALA A 60 26.24 -1.01 9.53
N ASP A 61 25.75 -0.50 8.41
CA ASP A 61 24.61 0.41 8.41
C ASP A 61 23.34 -0.40 8.62
N ILE A 62 22.52 0.05 9.55
CA ILE A 62 21.22 -0.57 9.84
C ILE A 62 20.14 0.40 9.41
N GLN A 63 19.26 -0.05 8.53
CA GLN A 63 18.09 0.69 8.10
C GLN A 63 16.85 -0.09 8.50
N VAL A 64 15.98 0.54 9.28
CA VAL A 64 14.64 0.00 9.51
C VAL A 64 13.84 0.21 8.24
N ALA A 65 13.23 -0.85 7.74
CA ALA A 65 12.31 -0.78 6.62
C ALA A 65 11.04 -1.54 6.97
N VAL A 66 9.91 -1.00 6.58
CA VAL A 66 8.60 -1.65 6.63
C VAL A 66 8.17 -1.91 5.20
N ASN A 67 7.97 -3.18 4.87
CA ASN A 67 7.56 -3.61 3.54
C ASN A 67 6.08 -3.98 3.59
N GLU A 68 5.28 -3.33 2.75
CA GLU A 68 3.84 -3.56 2.67
C GLU A 68 3.36 -3.51 1.24
N VAL A 69 2.19 -4.09 1.01
CA VAL A 69 1.52 -4.06 -0.29
C VAL A 69 0.41 -3.02 -0.24
N GLY A 70 0.40 -2.14 -1.23
CA GLY A 70 -0.62 -1.13 -1.41
C GLY A 70 -1.27 -1.20 -2.80
N THR A 71 -2.28 -0.38 -2.98
CA THR A 71 -3.00 -0.20 -4.25
C THR A 71 -2.85 1.23 -4.71
N ILE A 72 -2.60 1.42 -5.99
CA ILE A 72 -2.57 2.74 -6.62
C ILE A 72 -4.02 3.21 -6.79
N GLU A 73 -4.34 4.36 -6.19
CA GLU A 73 -5.65 4.98 -6.28
C GLU A 73 -5.52 6.44 -6.71
N PRO A 74 -6.53 6.99 -7.42
CA PRO A 74 -6.57 8.43 -7.70
C PRO A 74 -6.82 9.20 -6.40
N VAL A 75 -6.21 10.39 -6.30
CA VAL A 75 -6.41 11.29 -5.15
C VAL A 75 -7.87 11.71 -5.03
N VAL A 76 -8.51 11.98 -6.18
CA VAL A 76 -9.91 12.37 -6.23
C VAL A 76 -10.68 11.38 -7.07
N LYS A 77 -11.70 10.76 -6.46
CA LYS A 77 -12.69 9.92 -7.13
C LYS A 77 -14.08 10.25 -6.62
N VAL A 78 -15.06 10.26 -7.51
CA VAL A 78 -16.45 10.58 -7.20
C VAL A 78 -17.37 9.54 -7.83
N ASP A 79 -18.25 8.98 -7.00
CA ASP A 79 -19.31 8.11 -7.45
C ASP A 79 -20.49 8.96 -7.96
N VAL A 80 -20.74 8.87 -9.25
CA VAL A 80 -21.86 9.54 -9.91
C VAL A 80 -23.12 8.71 -9.66
N LYS A 81 -23.96 9.20 -8.78
CA LYS A 81 -25.19 8.52 -8.35
C LYS A 81 -26.41 9.13 -9.07
N SER A 82 -27.46 8.33 -9.21
CA SER A 82 -28.72 8.86 -9.71
C SER A 82 -29.37 9.79 -8.67
N THR A 83 -29.87 10.93 -9.14
CA THR A 83 -30.63 11.86 -8.31
C THR A 83 -32.08 11.43 -8.12
N LEU A 84 -32.59 10.57 -9.01
CA LEU A 84 -33.92 10.01 -8.97
C LEU A 84 -33.90 8.50 -9.11
N SER A 85 -34.92 7.85 -8.54
CA SER A 85 -35.14 6.42 -8.75
C SER A 85 -35.79 6.18 -10.09
N GLY A 86 -35.36 5.15 -10.81
CA GLY A 86 -35.86 4.82 -12.13
C GLY A 86 -35.04 3.76 -12.85
N GLU A 87 -35.29 3.55 -14.12
CA GLU A 87 -34.62 2.58 -14.98
C GLU A 87 -33.58 3.27 -15.85
N VAL A 88 -32.38 2.70 -15.95
CA VAL A 88 -31.31 3.18 -16.84
C VAL A 88 -31.67 2.85 -18.29
N THR A 89 -31.92 3.87 -19.10
CA THR A 89 -32.29 3.69 -20.52
C THR A 89 -31.10 3.77 -21.46
N ASP A 90 -30.13 4.63 -21.16
CA ASP A 90 -28.95 4.82 -21.98
C ASP A 90 -27.69 4.99 -21.10
N LEU A 91 -26.60 4.38 -21.54
CA LEU A 91 -25.25 4.60 -21.05
C LEU A 91 -24.42 5.17 -22.20
N LEU A 92 -23.98 6.43 -22.10
CA LEU A 92 -23.38 7.20 -23.20
C LEU A 92 -21.86 7.16 -23.21
N VAL A 93 -21.25 6.70 -22.11
CA VAL A 93 -19.79 6.60 -21.95
C VAL A 93 -19.40 5.20 -21.48
N ARG A 94 -18.15 4.83 -21.76
CA ARG A 94 -17.55 3.54 -21.37
C ARG A 94 -16.45 3.75 -20.35
N GLU A 95 -16.05 2.67 -19.67
CA GLU A 95 -14.85 2.67 -18.84
C GLU A 95 -13.62 3.04 -19.68
N GLY A 96 -12.81 3.96 -19.16
CA GLY A 96 -11.65 4.53 -19.83
C GLY A 96 -11.93 5.81 -20.63
N ASP A 97 -13.18 6.21 -20.83
CA ASP A 97 -13.51 7.45 -21.55
C ASP A 97 -13.18 8.67 -20.67
N ARG A 98 -12.64 9.71 -21.32
CA ARG A 98 -12.47 11.02 -20.69
C ARG A 98 -13.80 11.76 -20.72
N VAL A 99 -14.14 12.40 -19.59
CA VAL A 99 -15.38 13.16 -19.42
C VAL A 99 -15.09 14.53 -18.84
N GLU A 100 -15.93 15.50 -19.22
CA GLU A 100 -15.88 16.87 -18.71
C GLU A 100 -17.00 17.12 -17.71
N LYS A 101 -16.80 18.05 -16.81
CA LYS A 101 -17.82 18.49 -15.85
C LYS A 101 -19.08 18.95 -16.59
N GLY A 102 -20.24 18.39 -16.21
CA GLY A 102 -21.52 18.67 -16.86
C GLY A 102 -21.81 17.81 -18.09
N GLN A 103 -20.88 16.99 -18.56
CA GLN A 103 -21.12 16.05 -19.66
C GLN A 103 -22.13 14.98 -19.24
N VAL A 104 -23.08 14.66 -20.13
CA VAL A 104 -24.07 13.62 -19.90
C VAL A 104 -23.44 12.25 -20.02
N LEU A 105 -23.54 11.45 -18.95
CA LEU A 105 -22.95 10.10 -18.85
C LEU A 105 -24.01 9.00 -19.07
N ALA A 106 -25.22 9.22 -18.53
CA ALA A 106 -26.32 8.26 -18.60
C ALA A 106 -27.65 8.97 -18.68
N ARG A 107 -28.69 8.23 -19.06
CA ARG A 107 -30.09 8.65 -18.98
C ARG A 107 -30.87 7.65 -18.17
N VAL A 108 -31.72 8.17 -17.30
CA VAL A 108 -32.60 7.41 -16.41
C VAL A 108 -34.04 7.83 -16.67
N GLU A 109 -34.93 6.86 -16.86
CA GLU A 109 -36.35 7.04 -16.94
C GLU A 109 -36.94 6.95 -15.51
N PRO A 110 -37.57 8.03 -14.99
CA PRO A 110 -38.10 8.03 -13.62
C PRO A 110 -39.19 6.99 -13.44
N ASP A 111 -39.23 6.40 -12.28
CA ASP A 111 -40.34 5.56 -11.87
C ASP A 111 -41.65 6.42 -11.76
N VAL A 112 -42.79 5.75 -11.91
CA VAL A 112 -44.14 6.40 -11.92
C VAL A 112 -44.37 7.27 -10.68
N ASN A 113 -43.94 6.84 -9.50
CA ASN A 113 -44.14 7.60 -8.25
C ASN A 113 -43.32 8.89 -8.25
N GLN A 114 -42.10 8.84 -8.77
CA GLN A 114 -41.22 10.01 -8.90
C GLN A 114 -41.80 11.02 -9.93
N ALA A 115 -42.26 10.53 -11.08
CA ALA A 115 -42.88 11.34 -12.10
C ALA A 115 -44.15 12.04 -11.56
N GLN A 116 -44.97 11.35 -10.76
CA GLN A 116 -46.13 11.90 -10.10
C GLN A 116 -45.76 12.99 -9.08
N THR A 117 -44.75 12.78 -8.25
CA THR A 117 -44.25 13.75 -7.27
C THR A 117 -43.78 15.04 -7.97
N LEU A 118 -43.01 14.91 -9.06
CA LEU A 118 -42.55 16.04 -9.86
C LEU A 118 -43.70 16.84 -10.48
N SER A 119 -44.69 16.13 -11.01
CA SER A 119 -45.93 16.75 -11.56
C SER A 119 -46.68 17.52 -10.49
N GLN A 120 -46.80 16.99 -9.27
CA GLN A 120 -47.44 17.66 -8.13
C GLN A 120 -46.71 18.95 -7.73
N VAL A 121 -45.37 18.93 -7.61
CA VAL A 121 -44.59 20.13 -7.26
C VAL A 121 -44.74 21.22 -8.32
N ARG A 122 -44.74 20.85 -9.61
CA ARG A 122 -44.97 21.81 -10.71
C ARG A 122 -46.38 22.40 -10.69
N SER A 123 -47.37 21.56 -10.44
CA SER A 123 -48.75 22.02 -10.34
C SER A 123 -48.91 22.95 -9.14
N ALA A 124 -48.29 22.66 -8.00
CA ALA A 124 -48.33 23.52 -6.82
C ALA A 124 -47.68 24.90 -7.10
N LEU A 125 -46.53 24.93 -7.82
CA LEU A 125 -45.87 26.18 -8.22
C LEU A 125 -46.77 27.02 -9.14
N ASN A 126 -47.42 26.40 -10.14
CA ASN A 126 -48.31 27.08 -11.05
C ASN A 126 -49.53 27.66 -10.31
N MET A 127 -50.13 26.88 -9.39
CA MET A 127 -51.26 27.33 -8.58
C MET A 127 -50.89 28.51 -7.67
N ALA A 128 -49.74 28.44 -6.99
CA ALA A 128 -49.23 29.52 -6.15
C ALA A 128 -48.97 30.79 -6.97
N GLY A 129 -48.43 30.68 -8.19
CA GLY A 129 -48.25 31.82 -9.10
C GLY A 129 -49.54 32.43 -9.62
N LEU A 130 -50.58 31.63 -9.82
CA LEU A 130 -51.91 32.15 -10.18
C LEU A 130 -52.55 32.88 -8.99
N ASN A 131 -52.50 32.31 -7.81
CA ASN A 131 -53.04 32.91 -6.58
C ASN A 131 -52.36 34.25 -6.25
N GLU A 132 -51.03 34.33 -6.41
CA GLU A 132 -50.27 35.57 -6.20
C GLU A 132 -50.76 36.67 -7.17
N ARG A 133 -50.90 36.39 -8.48
CA ARG A 133 -51.35 37.36 -9.48
C ARG A 133 -52.76 37.84 -9.19
N ASP A 134 -53.65 36.96 -8.75
CA ASP A 134 -55.01 37.33 -8.39
C ASP A 134 -55.04 38.17 -7.11
N ALA A 135 -54.29 37.83 -6.08
CA ALA A 135 -54.14 38.60 -4.85
C ALA A 135 -53.56 39.99 -5.12
N GLN A 136 -52.51 40.06 -5.98
CA GLN A 136 -51.91 41.32 -6.38
C GLN A 136 -52.89 42.20 -7.12
N ARG A 137 -53.65 41.69 -8.11
CA ARG A 137 -54.65 42.42 -8.85
C ARG A 137 -55.78 42.97 -7.94
N ASN A 138 -56.21 42.10 -7.01
CA ASN A 138 -57.27 42.51 -6.05
C ASN A 138 -56.75 43.59 -5.10
N PHE A 139 -55.55 43.50 -4.61
CA PHE A 139 -54.91 44.50 -3.76
C PHE A 139 -54.74 45.83 -4.51
N GLU A 140 -54.26 45.85 -5.75
CA GLU A 140 -54.09 47.04 -6.55
C GLU A 140 -55.46 47.74 -6.86
N THR A 141 -56.49 46.95 -7.14
CA THR A 141 -57.83 47.48 -7.38
C THR A 141 -58.42 48.13 -6.12
N ASN A 142 -58.27 47.42 -4.97
CA ASN A 142 -58.86 47.95 -3.71
C ASN A 142 -58.01 49.11 -3.14
N ARG A 143 -56.70 49.15 -3.42
CA ARG A 143 -55.84 50.28 -3.09
C ARG A 143 -56.29 51.55 -3.82
N ARG A 144 -56.66 51.49 -5.13
CA ARG A 144 -57.20 52.62 -5.86
C ARG A 144 -58.54 53.10 -5.27
N LEU A 145 -59.45 52.17 -4.92
CA LEU A 145 -60.73 52.51 -4.29
C LEU A 145 -60.52 53.16 -2.90
N PHE A 146 -59.53 52.78 -2.17
CA PHE A 146 -59.18 53.41 -0.89
C PHE A 146 -58.59 54.82 -1.10
N GLU A 147 -57.73 55.04 -2.11
CA GLU A 147 -57.24 56.36 -2.49
C GLU A 147 -58.31 57.30 -2.91
N GLU A 148 -59.42 56.79 -3.49
CA GLU A 148 -60.68 57.54 -3.86
C GLU A 148 -61.61 57.73 -2.65
N GLY A 149 -61.28 57.22 -1.45
CA GLY A 149 -62.10 57.35 -0.26
C GLY A 149 -63.33 56.43 -0.22
N LEU A 150 -63.38 55.41 -1.10
CA LEU A 150 -64.51 54.48 -1.25
C LEU A 150 -64.32 53.18 -0.44
N LEU A 151 -63.19 52.98 0.21
CA LEU A 151 -62.87 51.75 0.97
C LEU A 151 -62.34 52.09 2.36
N SER A 152 -62.62 51.24 3.35
CA SER A 152 -62.06 51.39 4.70
C SER A 152 -60.64 50.84 4.79
N ASP A 153 -59.83 51.42 5.70
CA ASP A 153 -58.44 50.97 5.98
C ASP A 153 -58.36 49.49 6.39
N GLN A 154 -59.35 48.99 7.14
CA GLN A 154 -59.39 47.57 7.53
C GLN A 154 -59.49 46.63 6.33
N ILE A 155 -60.33 46.97 5.34
CA ILE A 155 -60.52 46.15 4.15
C ILE A 155 -59.23 46.15 3.30
N LEU A 156 -58.58 47.31 3.17
CA LEU A 156 -57.26 47.37 2.47
C LEU A 156 -56.18 46.52 3.15
N LYS A 157 -56.13 46.56 4.49
CA LYS A 157 -55.21 45.69 5.25
C LYS A 157 -55.49 44.20 5.04
N ASP A 158 -56.75 43.80 4.94
CA ASP A 158 -57.11 42.41 4.67
C ASP A 158 -56.62 41.94 3.28
N TYR A 159 -56.77 42.80 2.25
CA TYR A 159 -56.25 42.51 0.91
C TYR A 159 -54.71 42.48 0.87
N LYS A 160 -54.06 43.37 1.64
CA LYS A 160 -52.61 43.34 1.78
C LYS A 160 -52.11 42.03 2.43
N MET A 161 -52.74 41.60 3.52
CA MET A 161 -52.41 40.35 4.20
C MET A 161 -52.61 39.14 3.27
N ARG A 162 -53.65 39.12 2.42
CA ARG A 162 -53.86 38.07 1.41
C ARG A 162 -52.76 38.07 0.36
N LEU A 163 -52.31 39.25 -0.09
CA LEU A 163 -51.17 39.34 -1.01
C LEU A 163 -49.87 38.84 -0.37
N ASP A 164 -49.59 39.27 0.87
CA ASP A 164 -48.40 38.86 1.59
C ASP A 164 -48.37 37.31 1.79
N THR A 165 -49.52 36.71 2.15
CA THR A 165 -49.66 35.24 2.24
C THR A 165 -49.44 34.55 0.89
N ALA A 166 -50.00 35.09 -0.20
CA ALA A 166 -49.80 34.49 -1.53
C ALA A 166 -48.38 34.61 -2.03
N LEU A 167 -47.64 35.67 -1.64
CA LEU A 167 -46.19 35.81 -1.92
C LEU A 167 -45.38 34.78 -1.16
N GLU A 168 -45.67 34.53 0.14
CA GLU A 168 -45.00 33.51 0.94
C GLU A 168 -45.26 32.10 0.38
N ASP A 169 -46.50 31.79 -0.02
CA ASP A 169 -46.87 30.50 -0.64
C ASP A 169 -46.11 30.28 -1.96
N LEU A 170 -45.98 31.34 -2.78
CA LEU A 170 -45.22 31.28 -4.02
C LEU A 170 -43.74 31.06 -3.77
N ASP A 171 -43.14 31.71 -2.77
CA ASP A 171 -41.75 31.54 -2.42
C ASP A 171 -41.44 30.11 -1.88
N ALA A 172 -42.36 29.59 -1.05
CA ALA A 172 -42.30 28.20 -0.59
C ALA A 172 -42.38 27.20 -1.75
N ALA A 173 -43.29 27.43 -2.72
CA ALA A 173 -43.45 26.60 -3.90
C ALA A 173 -42.20 26.69 -4.83
N LYS A 174 -41.62 27.90 -5.01
CA LYS A 174 -40.36 28.11 -5.74
C LYS A 174 -39.20 27.37 -5.08
N THR A 175 -39.14 27.42 -3.75
CA THR A 175 -38.08 26.72 -3.00
C THR A 175 -38.17 25.19 -3.16
N LYS A 176 -39.38 24.62 -3.06
CA LYS A 176 -39.61 23.21 -3.34
C LYS A 176 -39.20 22.84 -4.77
N MET A 177 -39.55 23.68 -5.75
CA MET A 177 -39.19 23.47 -7.15
C MET A 177 -37.66 23.57 -7.35
N ARG A 178 -36.99 24.53 -6.71
CA ARG A 178 -35.52 24.69 -6.78
C ARG A 178 -34.80 23.45 -6.28
N ILE A 179 -35.22 22.86 -5.16
CA ILE A 179 -34.67 21.61 -4.63
C ILE A 179 -34.77 20.52 -5.69
N VAL A 180 -35.89 20.41 -6.38
CA VAL A 180 -36.07 19.42 -7.45
C VAL A 180 -35.16 19.70 -8.65
N VAL A 181 -34.97 20.97 -9.03
CA VAL A 181 -34.06 21.36 -10.13
C VAL A 181 -32.60 21.11 -9.80
N GLU A 182 -32.16 21.50 -8.60
CA GLU A 182 -30.82 21.28 -8.10
C GLU A 182 -30.49 19.78 -7.98
N SER A 183 -31.53 18.95 -7.86
CA SER A 183 -31.41 17.49 -7.97
C SER A 183 -31.19 16.98 -9.41
N GLY A 184 -30.96 17.85 -10.39
CA GLY A 184 -30.61 17.51 -11.78
C GLY A 184 -31.78 17.25 -12.73
N VAL A 185 -33.01 17.62 -12.34
CA VAL A 185 -34.21 17.46 -13.18
C VAL A 185 -34.35 18.64 -14.14
N PRO A 186 -34.30 18.47 -15.47
CA PRO A 186 -34.47 19.55 -16.42
C PRO A 186 -35.93 20.04 -16.45
N LEU A 187 -36.13 21.38 -16.43
CA LEU A 187 -37.44 22.02 -16.34
C LEU A 187 -38.09 22.33 -17.68
N ASP A 188 -37.40 22.19 -18.80
CA ASP A 188 -37.77 22.81 -20.07
C ASP A 188 -38.97 22.18 -20.77
N ARG A 189 -39.53 21.08 -20.25
CA ARG A 189 -40.68 20.38 -20.86
C ARG A 189 -41.63 19.78 -19.83
N PRO A 190 -42.92 19.58 -20.15
CA PRO A 190 -43.84 18.85 -19.29
C PRO A 190 -43.34 17.42 -19.09
N ILE A 191 -43.16 17.03 -17.84
CA ILE A 191 -42.67 15.69 -17.47
C ILE A 191 -43.82 14.70 -17.76
N SER A 192 -43.64 13.90 -18.81
CA SER A 192 -44.37 12.65 -18.99
C SER A 192 -43.52 11.52 -18.42
N THR A 193 -44.14 10.39 -18.09
CA THR A 193 -43.44 9.14 -17.69
C THR A 193 -42.38 8.66 -18.68
N THR A 194 -42.28 9.29 -19.84
CA THR A 194 -41.34 9.02 -20.93
C THR A 194 -40.13 9.98 -20.95
N GLN A 195 -40.03 10.91 -19.98
CA GLN A 195 -38.95 11.91 -19.99
C GLN A 195 -37.69 11.34 -19.31
N ARG A 196 -36.66 11.09 -20.12
CA ARG A 196 -35.34 10.64 -19.65
C ARG A 196 -34.59 11.79 -18.98
N ILE A 197 -34.07 11.52 -17.80
CA ILE A 197 -33.28 12.46 -17.01
C ILE A 197 -31.78 12.19 -17.27
N ASN A 198 -31.06 13.27 -17.55
CA ASN A 198 -29.64 13.20 -17.81
C ASN A 198 -28.85 13.14 -16.48
N ILE A 199 -28.01 12.15 -16.34
CA ILE A 199 -27.02 12.05 -15.27
C ILE A 199 -25.71 12.60 -15.82
N VAL A 200 -25.17 13.63 -15.15
CA VAL A 200 -24.00 14.37 -15.62
C VAL A 200 -22.78 14.15 -14.73
N SER A 201 -21.60 14.31 -15.29
CA SER A 201 -20.35 14.27 -14.51
C SER A 201 -20.24 15.49 -13.58
N PRO A 202 -19.91 15.29 -12.29
CA PRO A 202 -19.67 16.40 -11.36
C PRO A 202 -18.30 17.05 -11.55
N MET A 203 -17.36 16.39 -12.23
CA MET A 203 -15.97 16.81 -12.39
C MET A 203 -15.39 16.39 -13.74
N ASP A 204 -14.27 17.00 -14.11
CA ASP A 204 -13.43 16.53 -15.22
C ASP A 204 -12.66 15.31 -14.77
N GLY A 205 -12.47 14.31 -15.65
CA GLY A 205 -11.73 13.11 -15.31
C GLY A 205 -11.92 11.96 -16.29
N TYR A 206 -11.73 10.75 -15.79
CA TYR A 206 -11.92 9.50 -16.54
C TYR A 206 -12.92 8.60 -15.82
N VAL A 207 -13.73 7.90 -16.59
CA VAL A 207 -14.62 6.87 -16.07
C VAL A 207 -13.77 5.64 -15.70
N ILE A 208 -13.65 5.35 -14.40
CA ILE A 208 -12.87 4.19 -13.94
C ILE A 208 -13.73 2.94 -13.74
N HIS A 209 -15.01 3.10 -13.39
CA HIS A 209 -15.95 1.99 -13.24
C HIS A 209 -17.35 2.34 -13.75
N LYS A 210 -17.97 1.36 -14.40
CA LYS A 210 -19.40 1.34 -14.76
C LYS A 210 -20.10 0.33 -13.84
N ASN A 211 -20.95 0.82 -12.95
CA ASN A 211 -21.54 -0.03 -11.91
C ASN A 211 -22.95 -0.56 -12.26
N VAL A 212 -23.51 -0.13 -13.39
CA VAL A 212 -24.88 -0.50 -13.77
C VAL A 212 -24.97 -0.86 -15.26
N GLU A 213 -26.03 -1.59 -15.61
CA GLU A 213 -26.34 -1.97 -17.00
C GLU A 213 -27.65 -1.29 -17.47
N ILE A 214 -27.82 -1.22 -18.80
CA ILE A 214 -29.07 -0.72 -19.40
C ILE A 214 -30.23 -1.65 -18.98
N GLY A 215 -31.38 -1.06 -18.60
CA GLY A 215 -32.54 -1.78 -18.07
C GLY A 215 -32.48 -2.03 -16.56
N GLN A 216 -31.38 -1.67 -15.89
CA GLN A 216 -31.27 -1.82 -14.43
C GLN A 216 -31.98 -0.68 -13.71
N THR A 217 -32.73 -1.00 -12.64
CA THR A 217 -33.33 0.01 -11.76
C THR A 217 -32.29 0.57 -10.80
N VAL A 218 -32.20 1.90 -10.72
CA VAL A 218 -31.33 2.65 -9.81
C VAL A 218 -32.15 3.41 -8.79
N MET A 219 -31.62 3.54 -7.58
CA MET A 219 -32.25 4.25 -6.48
C MET A 219 -31.61 5.63 -6.29
N SER A 220 -32.43 6.63 -5.95
CA SER A 220 -31.97 7.98 -5.63
C SER A 220 -31.11 8.00 -4.38
N GLY A 221 -29.95 8.67 -4.44
CA GLY A 221 -29.12 8.96 -3.28
C GLY A 221 -29.67 10.09 -2.38
N VAL A 222 -30.64 10.87 -2.85
CA VAL A 222 -31.17 12.04 -2.14
C VAL A 222 -32.39 11.69 -1.28
N SER A 223 -33.19 10.70 -1.69
CA SER A 223 -34.48 10.39 -1.10
C SER A 223 -34.53 9.13 -0.25
N SER A 224 -33.45 8.37 -0.15
CA SER A 224 -33.43 7.10 0.58
C SER A 224 -32.49 7.15 1.79
N ILE A 225 -32.83 6.36 2.80
CA ILE A 225 -31.94 6.08 3.95
C ILE A 225 -30.65 5.38 3.48
N ASN A 226 -30.64 4.86 2.24
CA ASN A 226 -29.53 4.19 1.60
C ASN A 226 -28.72 5.20 0.76
N GLU A 227 -27.43 4.93 0.58
CA GLU A 227 -26.47 5.80 -0.13
C GLU A 227 -26.79 6.04 -1.63
N GLY A 228 -27.85 5.43 -2.17
CA GLY A 228 -28.20 5.48 -3.60
C GLY A 228 -27.29 4.58 -4.46
N THR A 229 -27.74 4.32 -5.70
CA THR A 229 -27.00 3.48 -6.65
C THR A 229 -25.99 4.33 -7.41
N ALA A 230 -24.70 4.01 -7.29
CA ALA A 230 -23.66 4.58 -8.13
C ALA A 230 -23.78 4.03 -9.56
N ILE A 231 -23.84 4.90 -10.55
CA ILE A 231 -23.92 4.55 -11.98
C ILE A 231 -22.51 4.44 -12.56
N TYR A 232 -21.71 5.46 -12.33
CA TYR A 232 -20.31 5.52 -12.73
C TYR A 232 -19.43 5.98 -11.59
N THR A 233 -18.16 5.60 -11.62
CA THR A 233 -17.12 6.23 -10.80
C THR A 233 -16.20 7.03 -11.73
N VAL A 234 -16.12 8.33 -11.51
CA VAL A 234 -15.24 9.25 -12.25
C VAL A 234 -14.07 9.65 -11.36
N ALA A 235 -12.87 9.65 -11.89
CA ALA A 235 -11.68 10.00 -11.15
C ALA A 235 -10.71 10.86 -11.97
N ASP A 236 -9.95 11.70 -11.25
CA ASP A 236 -8.79 12.37 -11.82
C ASP A 236 -7.58 11.43 -11.74
N VAL A 237 -7.12 10.98 -12.89
CA VAL A 237 -5.96 10.07 -13.00
C VAL A 237 -4.63 10.83 -13.16
N GLY A 238 -4.65 12.16 -13.13
CA GLY A 238 -3.44 12.99 -13.16
C GLY A 238 -2.63 12.87 -11.87
N ASP A 239 -3.32 12.82 -10.73
CA ASP A 239 -2.72 12.70 -9.43
C ASP A 239 -3.10 11.36 -8.79
N MET A 240 -2.10 10.51 -8.62
CA MET A 240 -2.24 9.18 -8.03
C MET A 240 -1.51 9.11 -6.68
N LEU A 241 -2.06 8.33 -5.76
CA LEU A 241 -1.43 7.95 -4.50
C LEU A 241 -1.45 6.43 -4.32
N ILE A 242 -0.64 5.94 -3.41
CA ILE A 242 -0.69 4.53 -3.02
C ILE A 242 -1.31 4.45 -1.64
N LYS A 243 -2.35 3.63 -1.54
CA LYS A 243 -3.03 3.33 -0.29
C LYS A 243 -2.57 1.97 0.20
N ALA A 244 -1.91 1.94 1.34
CA ALA A 244 -1.40 0.72 1.95
C ALA A 244 -1.97 0.56 3.35
N SER A 245 -2.25 -0.69 3.75
CA SER A 245 -2.75 -1.02 5.08
C SER A 245 -1.61 -1.60 5.91
N ILE A 246 -1.03 -0.81 6.82
CA ILE A 246 0.13 -1.20 7.63
C ILE A 246 -0.34 -1.84 8.93
N ASN A 247 0.28 -2.97 9.29
CA ASN A 247 -0.04 -3.71 10.51
C ASN A 247 0.25 -2.89 11.79
N GLU A 248 -0.56 -3.11 12.86
CA GLU A 248 -0.38 -2.50 14.19
C GLU A 248 1.03 -2.73 14.76
N VAL A 249 1.68 -3.85 14.44
CA VAL A 249 3.04 -4.16 14.91
C VAL A 249 4.10 -3.25 14.28
N ASP A 250 3.90 -2.83 13.03
CA ASP A 250 4.89 -2.10 12.24
C ASP A 250 4.62 -0.60 12.13
N ILE A 251 3.38 -0.15 12.43
CA ILE A 251 3.00 1.27 12.33
C ILE A 251 3.86 2.19 13.21
N GLY A 252 4.30 1.70 14.37
CA GLY A 252 5.20 2.46 15.27
C GLY A 252 6.57 2.80 14.66
N ARG A 253 6.96 2.11 13.59
CA ARG A 253 8.22 2.31 12.85
C ARG A 253 8.05 3.27 11.68
N VAL A 254 6.81 3.54 11.26
CA VAL A 254 6.47 4.43 10.14
C VAL A 254 6.26 5.85 10.66
N LYS A 255 6.92 6.81 10.06
CA LYS A 255 6.79 8.23 10.40
C LYS A 255 6.18 8.99 9.23
N LEU A 256 5.45 10.05 9.56
CA LEU A 256 4.96 11.00 8.55
C LEU A 256 6.17 11.59 7.80
N HIS A 257 6.04 11.77 6.49
CA HIS A 257 7.09 12.22 5.57
C HIS A 257 8.30 11.28 5.45
N ALA A 258 8.19 10.02 5.93
CA ALA A 258 9.22 9.02 5.70
C ALA A 258 9.39 8.77 4.20
N PRO A 259 10.64 8.62 3.71
CA PRO A 259 10.89 8.28 2.31
C PRO A 259 10.43 6.84 2.04
N VAL A 260 9.82 6.65 0.88
CA VAL A 260 9.29 5.36 0.43
C VAL A 260 9.87 5.02 -0.92
N VAL A 261 10.33 3.78 -1.07
CA VAL A 261 10.66 3.19 -2.37
C VAL A 261 9.48 2.34 -2.81
N ILE A 262 9.02 2.56 -4.01
CA ILE A 262 7.82 1.95 -4.57
C ILE A 262 8.22 1.10 -5.77
N THR A 263 7.74 -0.13 -5.80
CA THR A 263 7.87 -1.03 -6.95
C THR A 263 6.47 -1.49 -7.34
N VAL A 264 6.08 -1.23 -8.59
CA VAL A 264 4.77 -1.61 -9.11
C VAL A 264 4.90 -2.91 -9.90
N ASP A 265 4.01 -3.87 -9.68
CA ASP A 265 4.09 -5.19 -10.30
C ASP A 265 4.06 -5.12 -11.83
N ALA A 266 3.37 -4.12 -12.40
CA ALA A 266 3.36 -3.86 -13.83
C ALA A 266 4.70 -3.34 -14.38
N PHE A 267 5.58 -2.82 -13.52
CA PHE A 267 6.88 -2.23 -13.88
C PHE A 267 8.02 -2.74 -12.98
N PRO A 268 8.32 -4.04 -12.96
CA PRO A 268 9.19 -4.67 -11.96
C PRO A 268 10.65 -4.18 -11.97
N TYR A 269 11.09 -3.59 -13.08
CA TYR A 269 12.47 -3.08 -13.22
C TYR A 269 12.60 -1.58 -12.93
N ARG A 270 11.50 -0.90 -12.59
CA ARG A 270 11.50 0.53 -12.26
C ARG A 270 11.15 0.71 -10.79
N LYS A 271 11.95 1.53 -10.11
CA LYS A 271 11.67 1.98 -8.75
C LYS A 271 11.23 3.42 -8.82
N PHE A 272 10.22 3.75 -8.04
CA PHE A 272 9.68 5.09 -7.92
C PHE A 272 9.88 5.57 -6.48
N ASP A 273 10.14 6.85 -6.34
CA ASP A 273 10.27 7.48 -5.03
C ASP A 273 8.94 8.10 -4.60
N GLY A 274 8.63 7.95 -3.33
CA GLY A 274 7.47 8.55 -2.70
C GLY A 274 7.76 9.00 -1.27
N THR A 275 6.75 9.55 -0.64
CA THR A 275 6.77 9.94 0.77
C THR A 275 5.44 9.59 1.42
N VAL A 276 5.49 9.20 2.69
CA VAL A 276 4.27 9.01 3.50
C VAL A 276 3.61 10.36 3.70
N SER A 277 2.42 10.55 3.12
CA SER A 277 1.67 11.80 3.18
C SER A 277 0.64 11.83 4.30
N HIS A 278 0.06 10.66 4.60
CA HIS A 278 -0.96 10.54 5.64
C HIS A 278 -0.90 9.17 6.31
N ILE A 279 -1.19 9.14 7.62
CA ILE A 279 -1.37 7.93 8.41
C ILE A 279 -2.69 8.07 9.15
N SER A 280 -3.63 7.14 8.94
CA SER A 280 -4.91 7.15 9.63
C SER A 280 -4.71 7.07 11.14
N PRO A 281 -5.37 7.92 11.95
CA PRO A 281 -5.29 7.84 13.40
C PRO A 281 -6.10 6.68 13.99
N ALA A 282 -6.95 6.03 13.18
CA ALA A 282 -7.80 4.93 13.60
C ALA A 282 -7.45 3.64 12.85
N ALA A 283 -7.32 2.55 13.61
CA ALA A 283 -7.17 1.22 13.04
C ALA A 283 -8.53 0.64 12.66
N HIS A 284 -8.55 -0.17 11.61
CA HIS A 284 -9.67 -1.02 11.27
C HIS A 284 -9.25 -2.49 11.13
N LEU A 285 -10.22 -3.39 11.12
CA LEU A 285 -9.97 -4.82 10.92
C LEU A 285 -10.00 -5.14 9.43
N LYS A 286 -8.89 -5.67 8.92
CA LYS A 286 -8.79 -6.25 7.58
C LYS A 286 -8.31 -7.69 7.74
N ASP A 287 -9.06 -8.66 7.25
CA ASP A 287 -8.73 -10.09 7.34
C ASP A 287 -8.37 -10.56 8.77
N LYS A 288 -9.10 -10.06 9.78
CA LYS A 288 -8.88 -10.31 11.22
C LYS A 288 -7.59 -9.72 11.80
N ILE A 289 -6.87 -8.90 11.06
CA ILE A 289 -5.67 -8.20 11.48
C ILE A 289 -6.00 -6.72 11.61
N LYS A 290 -5.51 -6.07 12.67
CA LYS A 290 -5.63 -4.62 12.84
C LYS A 290 -4.61 -3.92 11.98
N VAL A 291 -5.10 -3.04 11.13
CA VAL A 291 -4.27 -2.27 10.20
C VAL A 291 -4.60 -0.78 10.27
N PHE A 292 -3.64 0.04 9.90
CA PHE A 292 -3.76 1.48 9.75
C PHE A 292 -3.60 1.84 8.27
N ASP A 293 -4.57 2.56 7.71
CA ASP A 293 -4.44 3.05 6.35
C ASP A 293 -3.40 4.16 6.28
N THR A 294 -2.48 3.98 5.37
CA THR A 294 -1.37 4.89 5.13
C THR A 294 -1.36 5.28 3.66
N GLU A 295 -1.26 6.58 3.40
CA GLU A 295 -1.19 7.12 2.05
C GLU A 295 0.23 7.53 1.73
N VAL A 296 0.69 7.14 0.55
CA VAL A 296 2.01 7.47 0.01
C VAL A 296 1.83 8.25 -1.28
N THR A 297 2.36 9.46 -1.28
CA THR A 297 2.36 10.32 -2.47
C THR A 297 3.64 10.07 -3.28
N LEU A 298 3.50 9.93 -4.59
CA LEU A 298 4.62 9.82 -5.51
C LEU A 298 5.30 11.19 -5.68
N LYS A 299 6.62 11.20 -5.85
CA LYS A 299 7.37 12.42 -6.17
C LYS A 299 7.21 12.86 -7.62
N GLU A 300 6.96 11.92 -8.50
CA GLU A 300 6.82 12.14 -9.94
C GLU A 300 5.48 11.61 -10.41
N GLN A 301 4.84 12.34 -11.32
CA GLN A 301 3.64 11.85 -11.99
C GLN A 301 4.04 10.78 -13.01
N VAL A 302 3.37 9.64 -12.98
CA VAL A 302 3.63 8.51 -13.89
C VAL A 302 2.36 8.26 -14.72
N PRO A 303 2.34 8.71 -15.98
CA PRO A 303 1.13 8.62 -16.84
C PRO A 303 0.64 7.19 -17.11
N ASP A 304 1.54 6.21 -16.97
CA ASP A 304 1.23 4.80 -17.21
C ASP A 304 0.56 4.11 -16.02
N PHE A 305 0.43 4.78 -14.87
CA PHE A 305 -0.24 4.21 -13.71
C PHE A 305 -1.75 4.16 -13.93
N ARG A 306 -2.35 3.07 -13.46
CA ARG A 306 -3.78 2.85 -13.50
C ARG A 306 -4.31 2.60 -12.10
N ALA A 307 -5.51 3.10 -11.83
CA ALA A 307 -6.23 2.80 -10.60
C ALA A 307 -6.40 1.28 -10.44
N GLY A 308 -6.14 0.77 -9.23
CA GLY A 308 -6.21 -0.66 -8.92
C GLY A 308 -4.91 -1.44 -9.16
N MET A 309 -3.84 -0.84 -9.69
CA MET A 309 -2.54 -1.52 -9.78
C MET A 309 -1.97 -1.78 -8.39
N THR A 310 -1.34 -2.95 -8.24
CA THR A 310 -0.64 -3.33 -7.00
C THR A 310 0.76 -2.70 -6.96
N ALA A 311 1.11 -2.15 -5.82
CA ALA A 311 2.42 -1.57 -5.55
C ALA A 311 3.00 -2.12 -4.25
N ASN A 312 4.25 -2.56 -4.30
CA ASN A 312 5.04 -2.93 -3.13
C ASN A 312 5.75 -1.67 -2.64
N ILE A 313 5.54 -1.31 -1.41
CA ILE A 313 6.16 -0.14 -0.77
C ILE A 313 7.16 -0.57 0.29
N GLU A 314 8.34 0.02 0.24
CA GLU A 314 9.39 -0.07 1.27
C GLU A 314 9.47 1.29 1.97
N VAL A 315 8.83 1.41 3.12
CA VAL A 315 8.90 2.62 3.94
C VAL A 315 10.20 2.60 4.73
N ARG A 316 11.07 3.58 4.49
CA ARG A 316 12.37 3.69 5.15
C ARG A 316 12.23 4.49 6.43
N GLY A 317 12.45 3.79 7.55
CA GLY A 317 12.44 4.35 8.89
C GLY A 317 13.80 4.86 9.34
N GLU A 318 14.11 4.64 10.60
CA GLU A 318 15.36 5.08 11.23
C GLU A 318 16.58 4.40 10.62
N ARG A 319 17.64 5.17 10.39
CA ARG A 319 18.91 4.68 9.90
C ARG A 319 20.00 4.99 10.93
N VAL A 320 20.79 3.98 11.24
CA VAL A 320 21.99 4.11 12.07
C VAL A 320 23.18 3.67 11.24
N ASN A 321 24.12 4.59 11.02
CA ASN A 321 25.34 4.31 10.25
C ASN A 321 26.42 3.75 11.16
N GLN A 322 27.22 2.82 10.63
CA GLN A 322 28.39 2.26 11.30
C GLN A 322 28.09 1.74 12.72
N ALA A 323 26.96 1.08 12.89
CA ALA A 323 26.56 0.48 14.16
C ALA A 323 27.15 -0.92 14.32
N MET A 324 27.54 -1.27 15.56
CA MET A 324 27.81 -2.66 15.90
C MET A 324 26.52 -3.46 15.70
N SER A 325 26.55 -4.46 14.85
CA SER A 325 25.37 -5.21 14.44
C SER A 325 25.58 -6.71 14.53
N VAL A 326 24.51 -7.41 14.83
CA VAL A 326 24.43 -8.87 14.81
C VAL A 326 23.21 -9.29 13.98
N PRO A 327 23.20 -10.49 13.37
CA PRO A 327 21.99 -11.04 12.79
C PRO A 327 20.87 -11.11 13.83
N VAL A 328 19.64 -10.79 13.46
CA VAL A 328 18.49 -10.81 14.39
C VAL A 328 18.28 -12.19 14.99
N GLU A 329 18.56 -13.24 14.22
CA GLU A 329 18.48 -14.64 14.66
C GLU A 329 19.45 -14.98 15.83
N ALA A 330 20.51 -14.18 16.03
CA ALA A 330 21.48 -14.41 17.11
C ALA A 330 21.03 -13.87 18.48
N ILE A 331 19.88 -13.16 18.54
CA ILE A 331 19.36 -12.55 19.78
C ILE A 331 18.30 -13.46 20.38
N PHE A 332 18.53 -13.88 21.62
CA PHE A 332 17.62 -14.74 22.36
C PHE A 332 17.08 -14.02 23.60
N LYS A 333 15.86 -14.34 23.99
CA LYS A 333 15.29 -13.90 25.27
C LYS A 333 15.42 -14.97 26.32
N LYS A 334 16.09 -14.64 27.43
CA LYS A 334 16.23 -15.49 28.62
C LYS A 334 15.90 -14.69 29.87
N GLU A 335 14.96 -15.17 30.65
CA GLU A 335 14.53 -14.52 31.92
C GLU A 335 14.21 -13.01 31.77
N GLY A 336 13.63 -12.62 30.61
CA GLY A 336 13.28 -11.22 30.30
C GLY A 336 14.45 -10.35 29.86
N LYS A 337 15.67 -10.91 29.73
CA LYS A 337 16.86 -10.20 29.21
C LYS A 337 17.20 -10.71 27.82
N GLU A 338 17.76 -9.81 27.00
CA GLU A 338 18.29 -10.15 25.68
C GLU A 338 19.73 -10.65 25.84
N VAL A 339 20.00 -11.82 25.26
CA VAL A 339 21.31 -12.48 25.35
C VAL A 339 21.74 -12.97 23.98
N VAL A 340 23.05 -13.02 23.77
CA VAL A 340 23.69 -13.67 22.60
C VAL A 340 24.65 -14.77 23.09
N TYR A 341 24.83 -15.80 22.29
CA TYR A 341 25.77 -16.86 22.56
C TYR A 341 26.99 -16.70 21.66
N VAL A 342 28.09 -16.26 22.25
CA VAL A 342 29.37 -16.01 21.55
C VAL A 342 30.18 -17.28 21.52
N LEU A 343 30.66 -17.67 20.36
CA LEU A 343 31.57 -18.81 20.21
C LEU A 343 32.91 -18.50 20.87
N LYS A 344 33.41 -19.37 21.74
CA LYS A 344 34.70 -19.23 22.39
C LYS A 344 35.83 -19.52 21.41
N SER A 345 36.94 -18.78 21.48
CA SER A 345 38.10 -18.94 20.62
C SER A 345 38.91 -20.20 20.91
N THR A 346 38.79 -20.74 22.12
CA THR A 346 39.44 -21.96 22.60
C THR A 346 38.44 -22.88 23.24
N PHE A 347 38.37 -24.11 22.80
CA PHE A 347 37.56 -25.15 23.38
C PHE A 347 38.39 -25.97 24.38
N ASP A 348 37.91 -26.13 25.59
CA ASP A 348 38.50 -27.06 26.56
C ASP A 348 38.29 -28.49 26.04
N GLU A 349 39.38 -29.24 25.79
CA GLU A 349 39.26 -30.65 25.50
C GLU A 349 38.55 -31.40 26.64
N PRO A 350 37.69 -32.40 26.32
CA PRO A 350 36.98 -33.14 27.35
C PRO A 350 38.03 -33.81 28.28
N LYS A 351 37.93 -33.50 29.56
CA LYS A 351 38.80 -34.14 30.59
C LYS A 351 38.59 -35.66 30.57
N LYS A 352 39.68 -36.42 30.77
CA LYS A 352 39.67 -37.88 30.78
C LYS A 352 38.61 -38.38 31.79
N GLY A 353 37.49 -38.94 31.27
CA GLY A 353 36.33 -39.39 32.07
C GLY A 353 35.04 -38.66 31.86
N GLU A 354 35.01 -37.55 31.12
CA GLU A 354 33.78 -36.87 30.74
C GLU A 354 33.19 -37.46 29.43
N LYS A 355 31.85 -37.51 29.33
CA LYS A 355 31.18 -37.98 28.12
C LYS A 355 31.62 -37.11 26.93
N ALA A 356 32.18 -37.75 25.91
CA ALA A 356 32.46 -37.09 24.65
C ALA A 356 31.12 -36.58 24.05
N PRO A 357 31.12 -35.39 23.42
CA PRO A 357 29.92 -34.86 22.76
C PRO A 357 29.42 -35.85 21.71
N ARG A 358 28.10 -36.03 21.63
CA ARG A 358 27.47 -36.89 20.63
C ARG A 358 27.69 -36.28 19.24
N LYS A 359 28.09 -37.11 18.30
CA LYS A 359 28.14 -36.75 16.88
C LYS A 359 26.75 -36.99 16.26
N THR A 360 26.31 -36.03 15.49
CA THR A 360 25.09 -36.15 14.67
C THR A 360 25.35 -37.04 13.45
N LYS A 361 24.29 -37.39 12.69
CA LYS A 361 24.44 -38.15 11.43
C LYS A 361 25.37 -37.47 10.40
N SER A 362 25.58 -36.17 10.52
CA SER A 362 26.49 -35.35 9.69
C SER A 362 27.92 -35.30 10.19
N GLU A 363 28.33 -36.18 11.13
CA GLU A 363 29.65 -36.22 11.81
C GLU A 363 30.00 -34.95 12.62
N LYS A 364 29.05 -34.00 12.77
CA LYS A 364 29.21 -32.78 13.56
C LYS A 364 28.83 -33.01 15.02
N TYR A 365 29.35 -32.19 15.91
CA TYR A 365 29.09 -32.29 17.35
C TYR A 365 27.79 -31.61 17.74
N ASP A 366 26.89 -32.33 18.42
CA ASP A 366 25.70 -31.78 19.05
C ASP A 366 26.14 -30.97 20.29
N VAL A 367 25.78 -29.68 20.28
CA VAL A 367 26.17 -28.74 21.34
C VAL A 367 25.16 -28.63 22.47
N SER A 368 23.96 -29.18 22.35
CA SER A 368 22.83 -28.90 23.27
C SER A 368 23.08 -29.35 24.71
N GLU A 369 23.75 -30.51 24.93
CA GLU A 369 24.03 -31.01 26.27
C GLU A 369 25.22 -30.30 26.94
N ILE A 370 26.13 -29.71 26.14
CA ILE A 370 27.42 -29.17 26.61
C ILE A 370 27.71 -27.78 26.06
N TRP A 371 26.67 -27.04 25.68
CA TRP A 371 26.78 -25.74 25.01
C TRP A 371 27.73 -24.75 25.72
N GLN A 372 27.78 -24.79 27.07
CA GLN A 372 28.63 -23.91 27.89
C GLN A 372 30.15 -24.09 27.61
N ARG A 373 30.54 -25.21 27.02
CA ARG A 373 31.95 -25.41 26.59
C ARG A 373 32.27 -24.62 25.36
N PHE A 374 31.32 -24.51 24.43
CA PHE A 374 31.51 -23.89 23.11
C PHE A 374 31.11 -22.43 23.10
N PHE A 375 30.09 -22.07 23.86
CA PHE A 375 29.52 -20.75 23.87
C PHE A 375 29.60 -20.06 25.23
N GLU A 376 29.78 -18.75 25.16
CA GLU A 376 29.65 -17.84 26.30
C GLU A 376 28.34 -17.07 26.15
N GLU A 377 27.47 -17.14 27.16
CA GLU A 377 26.26 -16.33 27.20
C GLU A 377 26.62 -14.91 27.62
N ARG A 378 26.26 -13.92 26.80
CA ARG A 378 26.49 -12.51 27.08
C ARG A 378 25.16 -11.75 27.05
N PRO A 379 24.79 -11.04 28.11
CA PRO A 379 23.68 -10.12 28.08
C PRO A 379 24.04 -8.97 27.14
N VAL A 380 23.05 -8.54 26.34
CA VAL A 380 23.22 -7.46 25.38
C VAL A 380 22.13 -6.43 25.55
N ARG A 381 22.42 -5.21 25.15
CA ARG A 381 21.43 -4.16 25.03
C ARG A 381 21.22 -3.87 23.57
N VAL A 382 20.01 -4.19 23.09
CA VAL A 382 19.62 -4.04 21.70
C VAL A 382 19.12 -2.63 21.46
N GLY A 383 19.50 -2.03 20.35
CA GLY A 383 19.04 -0.74 19.86
C GLY A 383 18.06 -0.90 18.72
N VAL A 384 18.36 -0.30 17.57
CA VAL A 384 17.56 -0.37 16.37
C VAL A 384 17.62 -1.77 15.73
N VAL A 385 16.47 -2.31 15.35
CA VAL A 385 16.33 -3.64 14.75
C VAL A 385 15.72 -3.51 13.36
N SER A 386 16.43 -4.03 12.35
CA SER A 386 15.93 -4.22 10.99
C SER A 386 15.42 -5.66 10.80
N LEU A 387 15.04 -6.03 9.57
CA LEU A 387 14.62 -7.40 9.25
C LEU A 387 15.76 -8.42 9.37
N GLU A 388 17.00 -8.02 9.06
CA GLU A 388 18.15 -8.93 9.00
C GLU A 388 19.09 -8.75 10.18
N ARG A 389 19.27 -7.53 10.65
CA ARG A 389 20.28 -7.18 11.65
C ARG A 389 19.73 -6.30 12.77
N ALA A 390 20.31 -6.47 13.94
CA ALA A 390 20.01 -5.63 15.11
C ALA A 390 21.25 -4.89 15.58
N GLN A 391 21.08 -3.64 15.95
CA GLN A 391 22.10 -2.83 16.61
C GLN A 391 22.34 -3.35 18.01
N ILE A 392 23.60 -3.51 18.38
CA ILE A 392 24.02 -3.79 19.75
C ILE A 392 24.67 -2.54 20.31
N LEU A 393 24.08 -2.02 21.37
CA LEU A 393 24.58 -0.84 22.07
C LEU A 393 25.70 -1.19 23.06
N ASP A 394 25.64 -2.44 23.62
CA ASP A 394 26.59 -2.92 24.60
C ASP A 394 26.60 -4.46 24.66
N GLY A 395 27.74 -5.08 24.96
CA GLY A 395 27.89 -6.53 25.21
C GLY A 395 28.61 -7.31 24.11
N VAL A 396 28.78 -6.78 22.89
CA VAL A 396 29.41 -7.51 21.76
C VAL A 396 30.50 -6.66 21.11
N GLN A 397 31.63 -7.30 20.76
CA GLN A 397 32.72 -6.71 19.99
C GLN A 397 32.60 -7.12 18.53
N LYS A 398 33.38 -6.46 17.67
CA LYS A 398 33.46 -6.77 16.25
C LYS A 398 34.10 -8.13 15.99
N ASP A 399 33.70 -8.79 14.90
CA ASP A 399 34.25 -10.05 14.39
C ASP A 399 34.10 -11.25 15.35
N LEU A 400 33.10 -11.25 16.23
CA LEU A 400 32.76 -12.42 17.05
C LEU A 400 31.79 -13.34 16.28
N GLU A 401 31.98 -14.63 16.41
CA GLU A 401 31.04 -15.64 15.91
C GLU A 401 29.96 -15.90 16.95
N LEU A 402 28.70 -15.89 16.49
CA LEU A 402 27.51 -15.97 17.32
C LEU A 402 26.62 -17.12 16.84
N ALA A 403 25.99 -17.82 17.78
CA ALA A 403 25.02 -18.83 17.45
C ALA A 403 23.75 -18.15 16.88
N LEU A 404 23.25 -18.61 15.73
CA LEU A 404 21.98 -18.20 15.12
C LEU A 404 20.81 -19.05 15.59
N GLU A 405 21.11 -20.17 16.23
CA GLU A 405 20.13 -21.06 16.83
C GLU A 405 20.41 -21.16 18.33
N ASN A 406 19.37 -21.40 19.13
CA ASN A 406 19.53 -21.47 20.58
C ASN A 406 20.32 -22.74 20.97
N PRO A 407 21.59 -22.62 21.43
CA PRO A 407 22.43 -23.77 21.73
C PRO A 407 21.98 -24.54 22.98
N THR A 408 21.02 -24.00 23.77
CA THR A 408 20.53 -24.64 24.99
C THR A 408 19.36 -25.60 24.74
N ARG A 409 18.76 -25.58 23.54
CA ARG A 409 17.60 -26.43 23.20
C ARG A 409 18.08 -27.68 22.48
N PRO A 410 17.65 -28.89 22.90
CA PRO A 410 17.91 -30.09 22.13
C PRO A 410 17.22 -29.97 20.77
N ARG A 411 17.90 -30.31 19.69
CA ARG A 411 17.27 -30.36 18.37
C ARG A 411 16.21 -31.45 18.38
N GLN A 412 15.00 -31.12 17.90
CA GLN A 412 14.07 -32.15 17.47
C GLN A 412 14.67 -32.78 16.22
N VAL A 413 15.10 -34.05 16.34
CA VAL A 413 15.40 -34.85 15.18
C VAL A 413 14.08 -35.12 14.54
N ASP A 414 13.79 -34.51 13.40
CA ASP A 414 12.64 -34.87 12.58
C ASP A 414 12.89 -36.34 12.16
N ASP A 415 12.21 -37.24 12.84
CA ASP A 415 12.03 -38.62 12.41
C ASP A 415 11.05 -38.61 11.20
N GLU A 416 11.54 -38.18 10.06
CA GLU A 416 10.94 -38.55 8.79
C GLU A 416 11.43 -39.96 8.42
N SER A 417 10.61 -40.92 8.81
CA SER A 417 10.60 -42.29 8.26
C SER A 417 9.77 -42.35 7.01
#